data_3e029fec4cbf2cc3d47144de3ae99d73
#
_entry.id   3e029fec4cbf2cc3d47144de3ae99d73
#
_cell.length_a   1.000
_cell.length_b   1.000
_cell.length_c   1.000
_cell.angle_alpha   90.00
_cell.angle_beta   90.00
_cell.angle_gamma   90.00
#
_symmetry.space_group_name_H-M   'P 1'
#
loop_
_entity.id
_entity.type
_entity.pdbx_description
1 polymer ?
#
loop_
_entity_poly.entity_id
_entity_poly.type
_entity_poly.pdbx_seq_one_letter_code
_entity_poly.pdbx_strand_id
1 'polypeptide(L)'
;NSSAKADGVLWIKPSGVSMATLSAEDLVPLDLQFLKDALDAPDPDPSHGDPVNYLARQARRDDGPRRPSVEILFHALIDDTYVLHTHPLLINAVTCNADGVALTEDLFGDDVLWVPYVDPGLPLARQIAARRSAYTERTGNPAPKITFLMNHGLIVSGDDPAQLREDSHRVLRTIQRAVDAAGGGLPALAEAFRRA
;
A
#
# COMPACT_ATOMS: atom_id res chain seq x y z
N ASN A 1 -1.80 -5.37 -5.04
CA ASN A 1 -2.92 -5.78 -4.20
C ASN A 1 -4.10 -4.82 -4.29
N SER A 2 -5.29 -5.34 -3.95
CA SER A 2 -6.49 -4.53 -3.79
C SER A 2 -7.41 -5.15 -2.74
N SER A 3 -8.17 -4.32 -2.07
CA SER A 3 -9.19 -4.76 -1.12
C SER A 3 -10.40 -3.84 -1.12
N ALA A 4 -11.52 -4.37 -0.64
CA ALA A 4 -12.72 -3.63 -0.31
C ALA A 4 -13.19 -4.00 1.11
N LYS A 5 -13.89 -3.09 1.77
CA LYS A 5 -14.45 -3.30 3.11
C LYS A 5 -15.96 -3.12 3.10
N ALA A 6 -16.67 -4.07 3.66
CA ALA A 6 -18.11 -4.00 3.86
C ALA A 6 -18.52 -4.88 5.05
N ASP A 7 -19.46 -4.42 5.85
CA ASP A 7 -20.11 -5.20 6.92
C ASP A 7 -19.12 -5.91 7.89
N GLY A 8 -18.04 -5.22 8.25
CA GLY A 8 -17.01 -5.76 9.14
C GLY A 8 -16.10 -6.82 8.49
N VAL A 9 -16.13 -6.94 7.16
CA VAL A 9 -15.29 -7.86 6.38
C VAL A 9 -14.31 -7.09 5.53
N LEU A 10 -13.05 -7.51 5.54
CA LEU A 10 -12.04 -7.14 4.56
C LEU A 10 -12.03 -8.19 3.44
N TRP A 11 -12.46 -7.80 2.26
CA TRP A 11 -12.37 -8.58 1.05
C TRP A 11 -11.06 -8.27 0.33
N ILE A 12 -10.12 -9.21 0.33
CA ILE A 12 -8.77 -8.92 -0.20
C ILE A 12 -8.35 -9.89 -1.29
N LYS A 13 -7.62 -9.36 -2.26
CA LYS A 13 -7.02 -10.12 -3.35
C LYS A 13 -6.09 -11.22 -2.80
N PRO A 14 -6.23 -12.47 -3.25
CA PRO A 14 -5.31 -13.54 -2.88
C PRO A 14 -3.93 -13.37 -3.50
N SER A 15 -2.93 -13.97 -2.86
CA SER A 15 -1.60 -14.11 -3.43
C SER A 15 -1.62 -14.96 -4.71
N GLY A 16 -0.80 -14.60 -5.69
CA GLY A 16 -0.65 -15.36 -6.94
C GLY A 16 -1.72 -15.12 -8.01
N VAL A 17 -2.80 -14.41 -7.72
CA VAL A 17 -3.81 -14.01 -8.72
C VAL A 17 -3.43 -12.66 -9.32
N SER A 18 -3.46 -12.54 -10.65
CA SER A 18 -3.23 -11.27 -11.33
C SER A 18 -4.39 -10.29 -11.09
N MET A 19 -4.09 -9.00 -10.89
CA MET A 19 -5.13 -7.97 -10.80
C MET A 19 -5.91 -7.81 -12.11
N ALA A 20 -5.32 -8.12 -13.25
CA ALA A 20 -5.97 -8.03 -14.56
C ALA A 20 -7.07 -9.08 -14.76
N THR A 21 -7.03 -10.18 -14.02
CA THR A 21 -8.00 -11.29 -14.13
C THR A 21 -8.79 -11.50 -12.83
N LEU A 22 -8.60 -10.62 -11.84
CA LEU A 22 -9.27 -10.71 -10.55
C LEU A 22 -10.78 -10.52 -10.70
N SER A 23 -11.56 -11.43 -10.15
CA SER A 23 -13.00 -11.29 -9.98
C SER A 23 -13.40 -11.16 -8.50
N ALA A 24 -14.64 -10.76 -8.25
CA ALA A 24 -15.14 -10.65 -6.87
C ALA A 24 -15.12 -12.00 -6.13
N GLU A 25 -15.33 -13.11 -6.86
CA GLU A 25 -15.33 -14.48 -6.32
C GLU A 25 -13.93 -14.98 -5.93
N ASP A 26 -12.88 -14.27 -6.40
CA ASP A 26 -11.50 -14.57 -6.03
C ASP A 26 -11.14 -14.02 -4.66
N LEU A 27 -11.81 -12.96 -4.21
CA LEU A 27 -11.46 -12.26 -2.98
C LEU A 27 -11.60 -13.16 -1.75
N VAL A 28 -10.67 -13.02 -0.82
CA VAL A 28 -10.66 -13.75 0.45
C VAL A 28 -11.30 -12.89 1.52
N PRO A 29 -12.39 -13.35 2.18
CA PRO A 29 -13.02 -12.63 3.27
C PRO A 29 -12.26 -12.81 4.58
N LEU A 30 -11.93 -11.72 5.24
CA LEU A 30 -11.24 -11.69 6.54
C LEU A 30 -12.02 -10.84 7.54
N ASP A 31 -11.96 -11.20 8.81
CA ASP A 31 -12.51 -10.41 9.90
C ASP A 31 -11.74 -9.10 10.06
N LEU A 32 -12.38 -7.98 9.71
CA LEU A 32 -11.76 -6.67 9.71
C LEU A 32 -11.39 -6.23 11.13
N GLN A 33 -12.28 -6.45 12.10
CA GLN A 33 -12.05 -6.02 13.48
C GLN A 33 -10.91 -6.81 14.11
N PHE A 34 -10.89 -8.13 13.93
CA PHE A 34 -9.79 -8.96 14.39
C PHE A 34 -8.43 -8.48 13.87
N LEU A 35 -8.33 -8.13 12.58
CA LEU A 35 -7.08 -7.63 11.99
C LEU A 35 -6.67 -6.26 12.54
N LYS A 36 -7.63 -5.37 12.82
CA LYS A 36 -7.36 -4.08 13.46
C LYS A 36 -6.85 -4.29 14.90
N ASP A 37 -7.50 -5.13 15.67
CA ASP A 37 -7.10 -5.41 17.06
C ASP A 37 -5.71 -6.06 17.14
N ALA A 38 -5.35 -6.86 16.14
CA ALA A 38 -4.04 -7.50 16.05
C ALA A 38 -2.87 -6.51 15.84
N LEU A 39 -3.13 -5.29 15.34
CA LEU A 39 -2.09 -4.27 15.20
C LEU A 39 -1.59 -3.75 16.55
N ASP A 40 -2.48 -3.65 17.53
CA ASP A 40 -2.19 -3.17 18.88
C ASP A 40 -1.85 -4.31 19.85
N ALA A 41 -2.10 -5.55 19.46
CA ALA A 41 -1.79 -6.73 20.26
C ALA A 41 -0.29 -7.06 20.24
N PRO A 42 0.21 -7.80 21.25
CA PRO A 42 1.52 -8.42 21.19
C PRO A 42 1.67 -9.31 19.94
N ASP A 43 2.92 -9.45 19.47
CA ASP A 43 3.20 -10.34 18.34
C ASP A 43 2.77 -11.77 18.65
N PRO A 44 2.24 -12.49 17.64
CA PRO A 44 1.96 -13.92 17.79
C PRO A 44 3.19 -14.69 18.25
N ASP A 45 2.97 -15.75 19.04
CA ASP A 45 4.06 -16.62 19.49
C ASP A 45 4.85 -17.16 18.28
N PRO A 46 6.18 -17.10 18.29
CA PRO A 46 7.03 -17.57 17.18
C PRO A 46 6.80 -19.04 16.78
N SER A 47 6.29 -19.86 17.68
CA SER A 47 5.92 -21.27 17.39
C SER A 47 4.81 -21.38 16.34
N HIS A 48 4.02 -20.34 16.13
CA HIS A 48 2.98 -20.30 15.11
C HIS A 48 3.53 -20.02 13.68
N GLY A 49 4.82 -19.76 13.55
CA GLY A 49 5.49 -19.40 12.28
C GLY A 49 5.31 -17.94 11.93
N ASP A 50 5.22 -17.63 10.64
CA ASP A 50 5.07 -16.25 10.17
C ASP A 50 3.82 -15.57 10.76
N PRO A 51 3.99 -14.39 11.41
CA PRO A 51 2.90 -13.71 12.10
C PRO A 51 1.71 -13.37 11.21
N VAL A 52 1.99 -12.88 9.98
CA VAL A 52 0.91 -12.48 9.06
C VAL A 52 0.11 -13.69 8.58
N ASN A 53 0.79 -14.79 8.26
CA ASN A 53 0.12 -16.03 7.88
C ASN A 53 -0.72 -16.60 9.04
N TYR A 54 -0.24 -16.48 10.27
CA TYR A 54 -1.01 -16.86 11.44
C TYR A 54 -2.27 -16.01 11.59
N LEU A 55 -2.12 -14.68 11.60
CA LEU A 55 -3.24 -13.74 11.72
C LEU A 55 -4.25 -13.90 10.57
N ALA A 56 -3.76 -14.13 9.34
CA ALA A 56 -4.62 -14.39 8.19
C ALA A 56 -5.51 -15.63 8.37
N ARG A 57 -4.95 -16.71 8.94
CA ARG A 57 -5.74 -17.93 9.25
C ARG A 57 -6.78 -17.67 10.33
N GLN A 58 -6.44 -16.91 11.37
CA GLN A 58 -7.37 -16.61 12.47
C GLN A 58 -8.51 -15.68 12.03
N ALA A 59 -8.20 -14.70 11.14
CA ALA A 59 -9.18 -13.74 10.64
C ALA A 59 -10.10 -14.31 9.55
N ARG A 60 -9.81 -15.48 9.02
CA ARG A 60 -10.50 -16.02 7.85
C ARG A 60 -11.97 -16.34 8.14
N ARG A 61 -12.86 -15.91 7.20
CA ARG A 61 -14.31 -16.15 7.31
C ARG A 61 -14.86 -17.16 6.28
N ASP A 62 -13.98 -17.86 5.54
CA ASP A 62 -14.34 -18.94 4.62
C ASP A 62 -13.36 -20.12 4.77
N ASP A 63 -13.71 -21.26 4.17
CA ASP A 63 -12.86 -22.47 4.13
C ASP A 63 -12.15 -22.63 2.77
N GLY A 64 -12.09 -21.56 1.98
CA GLY A 64 -11.51 -21.58 0.64
C GLY A 64 -9.99 -21.86 0.65
N PRO A 65 -9.42 -22.41 -0.44
CA PRO A 65 -8.00 -22.77 -0.51
C PRO A 65 -7.06 -21.58 -0.77
N ARG A 66 -7.60 -20.42 -1.17
CA ARG A 66 -6.79 -19.27 -1.59
C ARG A 66 -6.12 -18.62 -0.39
N ARG A 67 -4.82 -18.35 -0.51
CA ARG A 67 -4.07 -17.62 0.51
C ARG A 67 -4.26 -16.11 0.31
N PRO A 68 -4.68 -15.34 1.32
CA PRO A 68 -4.76 -13.89 1.22
C PRO A 68 -3.38 -13.27 1.03
N SER A 69 -3.33 -12.01 0.63
CA SER A 69 -2.09 -11.24 0.56
C SER A 69 -1.38 -11.20 1.92
N VAL A 70 -0.05 -11.13 1.90
CA VAL A 70 0.76 -10.89 3.12
C VAL A 70 0.61 -9.45 3.66
N GLU A 71 -0.10 -8.60 2.95
CA GLU A 71 -0.27 -7.18 3.27
C GLU A 71 -1.64 -6.85 3.88
N ILE A 72 -2.37 -7.88 4.34
CA ILE A 72 -3.72 -7.76 4.92
C ILE A 72 -3.82 -6.69 6.01
N LEU A 73 -2.76 -6.49 6.79
CA LEU A 73 -2.79 -5.64 7.97
C LEU A 73 -2.88 -4.14 7.61
N PHE A 74 -2.10 -3.65 6.66
CA PHE A 74 -2.24 -2.26 6.27
C PHE A 74 -3.52 -2.02 5.44
N HIS A 75 -4.00 -3.03 4.72
CA HIS A 75 -5.32 -2.95 4.11
C HIS A 75 -6.45 -2.85 5.15
N ALA A 76 -6.30 -3.51 6.29
CA ALA A 76 -7.27 -3.45 7.39
C ALA A 76 -7.22 -2.11 8.15
N LEU A 77 -6.00 -1.58 8.42
CA LEU A 77 -5.83 -0.36 9.22
C LEU A 77 -6.31 0.93 8.54
N ILE A 78 -6.26 1.00 7.21
CA ILE A 78 -6.74 2.15 6.45
C ILE A 78 -8.26 2.09 6.41
N ASP A 79 -8.95 3.10 6.93
CA ASP A 79 -10.41 3.05 7.13
C ASP A 79 -11.23 3.15 5.85
N ASP A 80 -10.65 3.69 4.76
CA ASP A 80 -11.33 3.81 3.48
C ASP A 80 -11.86 2.49 2.95
N THR A 81 -12.99 2.52 2.26
CA THR A 81 -13.66 1.35 1.70
C THR A 81 -12.75 0.56 0.76
N TYR A 82 -12.02 1.26 -0.10
CA TYR A 82 -11.12 0.65 -1.08
C TYR A 82 -9.67 1.02 -0.81
N VAL A 83 -8.79 0.03 -0.89
CA VAL A 83 -7.34 0.21 -0.80
C VAL A 83 -6.68 -0.50 -1.98
N LEU A 84 -5.89 0.25 -2.74
CA LEU A 84 -5.07 -0.23 -3.85
C LEU A 84 -3.60 -0.09 -3.50
N HIS A 85 -2.84 -1.17 -3.62
CA HIS A 85 -1.39 -1.17 -3.47
C HIS A 85 -0.72 -1.70 -4.73
N THR A 86 0.21 -0.93 -5.27
CA THR A 86 0.91 -1.22 -6.54
C THR A 86 2.37 -0.77 -6.49
N HIS A 87 3.19 -1.34 -7.40
CA HIS A 87 4.62 -1.01 -7.54
C HIS A 87 4.95 -0.47 -8.94
N PRO A 88 4.38 0.66 -9.38
CA PRO A 88 4.70 1.23 -10.69
C PRO A 88 6.16 1.67 -10.75
N LEU A 89 6.81 1.49 -11.89
CA LEU A 89 8.21 1.90 -12.09
C LEU A 89 8.45 3.39 -11.78
N LEU A 90 7.53 4.26 -12.16
CA LEU A 90 7.61 5.70 -11.86
C LEU A 90 7.58 5.99 -10.37
N ILE A 91 6.78 5.27 -9.60
CA ILE A 91 6.76 5.40 -8.13
C ILE A 91 8.10 4.96 -7.57
N ASN A 92 8.65 3.84 -8.04
CA ASN A 92 9.94 3.35 -7.56
C ASN A 92 11.10 4.28 -7.93
N ALA A 93 10.99 5.08 -9.00
CA ALA A 93 11.94 6.14 -9.29
C ALA A 93 12.03 7.20 -8.18
N VAL A 94 10.97 7.39 -7.41
CA VAL A 94 10.93 8.27 -6.23
C VAL A 94 11.21 7.48 -4.96
N THR A 95 10.48 6.39 -4.72
CA THR A 95 10.56 5.67 -3.43
C THR A 95 11.87 4.91 -3.22
N CYS A 96 12.60 4.58 -4.30
CA CYS A 96 13.94 3.97 -4.24
C CYS A 96 15.07 4.99 -4.43
N ASN A 97 14.76 6.29 -4.47
CA ASN A 97 15.75 7.35 -4.62
C ASN A 97 16.31 7.77 -3.25
N ALA A 98 17.60 8.11 -3.20
CA ALA A 98 18.23 8.64 -1.98
C ALA A 98 17.55 9.94 -1.50
N ASP A 99 17.09 10.78 -2.45
CA ASP A 99 16.40 12.04 -2.18
C ASP A 99 14.86 11.87 -2.20
N GLY A 100 14.35 10.66 -2.05
CA GLY A 100 12.93 10.33 -2.21
C GLY A 100 11.98 11.14 -1.31
N VAL A 101 12.39 11.47 -0.08
CA VAL A 101 11.63 12.35 0.83
C VAL A 101 11.50 13.74 0.24
N ALA A 102 12.61 14.37 -0.13
CA ALA A 102 12.62 15.73 -0.70
C ALA A 102 11.84 15.80 -2.02
N LEU A 103 12.01 14.79 -2.89
CA LEU A 103 11.24 14.68 -4.13
C LEU A 103 9.73 14.56 -3.88
N THR A 104 9.34 13.82 -2.84
CA THR A 104 7.93 13.68 -2.47
C THR A 104 7.35 15.00 -1.96
N GLU A 105 8.10 15.71 -1.11
CA GLU A 105 7.72 17.03 -0.60
C GLU A 105 7.60 18.05 -1.72
N ASP A 106 8.57 18.10 -2.65
CA ASP A 106 8.58 19.04 -3.77
C ASP A 106 7.43 18.79 -4.77
N LEU A 107 7.09 17.54 -5.04
CA LEU A 107 6.10 17.17 -6.04
C LEU A 107 4.67 17.14 -5.51
N PHE A 108 4.47 16.85 -4.22
CA PHE A 108 3.16 16.54 -3.66
C PHE A 108 2.84 17.28 -2.36
N GLY A 109 3.84 17.85 -1.69
CA GLY A 109 3.63 18.49 -0.39
C GLY A 109 2.97 17.54 0.61
N ASP A 110 1.93 18.04 1.28
CA ASP A 110 1.17 17.28 2.28
C ASP A 110 0.12 16.32 1.67
N ASP A 111 0.00 16.23 0.33
CA ASP A 111 -0.94 15.31 -0.34
C ASP A 111 -0.51 13.83 -0.27
N VAL A 112 0.75 13.57 0.05
CA VAL A 112 1.35 12.24 0.09
C VAL A 112 2.01 11.99 1.44
N LEU A 113 1.65 10.87 2.08
CA LEU A 113 2.30 10.41 3.29
C LEU A 113 3.54 9.58 2.92
N TRP A 114 4.72 9.96 3.42
CA TRP A 114 5.93 9.16 3.30
C TRP A 114 6.11 8.20 4.48
N VAL A 115 6.33 6.92 4.17
CA VAL A 115 6.65 5.87 5.13
C VAL A 115 8.07 5.37 4.88
N PRO A 116 9.00 5.48 5.85
CA PRO A 116 10.36 4.96 5.71
C PRO A 116 10.35 3.43 5.57
N TYR A 117 11.44 2.89 5.03
CA TYR A 117 11.58 1.45 4.86
C TYR A 117 11.53 0.71 6.19
N VAL A 118 10.70 -0.29 6.23
CA VAL A 118 10.65 -1.36 7.24
C VAL A 118 10.27 -2.66 6.53
N ASP A 119 10.57 -3.78 7.14
CA ASP A 119 10.24 -5.09 6.58
C ASP A 119 8.71 -5.24 6.39
N PRO A 120 8.29 -5.86 5.27
CA PRO A 120 6.88 -6.13 5.01
C PRO A 120 6.20 -6.95 6.12
N GLY A 121 4.87 -6.85 6.20
CA GLY A 121 4.07 -7.55 7.18
C GLY A 121 3.68 -6.68 8.37
N LEU A 122 3.71 -7.22 9.58
CA LEU A 122 3.28 -6.53 10.79
C LEU A 122 4.10 -5.27 11.10
N PRO A 123 5.45 -5.25 10.95
CA PRO A 123 6.24 -4.04 11.15
C PRO A 123 5.82 -2.90 10.21
N LEU A 124 5.63 -3.19 8.91
CA LEU A 124 5.20 -2.19 7.94
C LEU A 124 3.81 -1.63 8.27
N ALA A 125 2.86 -2.48 8.63
CA ALA A 125 1.52 -2.04 8.98
C ALA A 125 1.53 -1.11 10.20
N ARG A 126 2.27 -1.45 11.25
CA ARG A 126 2.46 -0.59 12.44
C ARG A 126 3.16 0.73 12.10
N GLN A 127 4.15 0.71 11.21
CA GLN A 127 4.82 1.93 10.76
C GLN A 127 3.87 2.85 9.99
N ILE A 128 3.03 2.29 9.13
CA ILE A 128 1.99 3.06 8.42
C ILE A 128 1.00 3.66 9.44
N ALA A 129 0.52 2.88 10.41
CA ALA A 129 -0.36 3.36 11.47
C ALA A 129 0.26 4.54 12.23
N ALA A 130 1.50 4.39 12.70
CA ALA A 130 2.23 5.43 13.43
C ALA A 130 2.40 6.71 12.60
N ARG A 131 2.71 6.60 11.30
CA ARG A 131 2.85 7.77 10.42
C ARG A 131 1.53 8.47 10.17
N ARG A 132 0.45 7.73 10.02
CA ARG A 132 -0.91 8.29 9.87
C ARG A 132 -1.35 9.04 11.14
N SER A 133 -1.15 8.46 12.33
CA SER A 133 -1.42 9.12 13.62
C SER A 133 -0.61 10.39 13.80
N ALA A 134 0.71 10.32 13.58
CA ALA A 134 1.59 11.48 13.70
C ALA A 134 1.22 12.62 12.73
N TYR A 135 0.78 12.29 11.51
CA TYR A 135 0.26 13.29 10.58
C TYR A 135 -1.01 13.96 11.13
N THR A 136 -1.97 13.17 11.60
CA THR A 136 -3.24 13.69 12.16
C THR A 136 -2.99 14.53 13.41
N GLU A 137 -2.12 14.10 14.31
CA GLU A 137 -1.73 14.85 15.53
C GLU A 137 -1.06 16.18 15.18
N ARG A 138 -0.19 16.21 14.18
CA ARG A 138 0.53 17.42 13.75
C ARG A 138 -0.38 18.43 13.03
N THR A 139 -1.30 17.94 12.20
CA THR A 139 -2.06 18.80 11.27
C THR A 139 -3.50 19.04 11.68
N GLY A 140 -4.07 18.21 12.54
CA GLY A 140 -5.49 18.17 12.84
C GLY A 140 -6.37 17.61 11.70
N ASN A 141 -5.76 17.17 10.60
CA ASN A 141 -6.46 16.65 9.42
C ASN A 141 -6.30 15.11 9.34
N PRO A 142 -7.24 14.42 8.68
CA PRO A 142 -7.05 13.00 8.34
C PRO A 142 -5.77 12.78 7.51
N ALA A 143 -5.12 11.66 7.71
CA ALA A 143 -3.95 11.31 6.93
C ALA A 143 -4.27 11.21 5.43
N PRO A 144 -3.31 11.56 4.54
CA PRO A 144 -3.50 11.53 3.09
C PRO A 144 -3.98 10.16 2.59
N LYS A 145 -4.76 10.19 1.50
CA LYS A 145 -5.24 8.99 0.81
C LYS A 145 -4.13 8.29 0.00
N ILE A 146 -3.03 8.98 -0.23
CA ILE A 146 -1.88 8.51 -0.98
C ILE A 146 -0.71 8.32 -0.02
N THR A 147 -0.08 7.15 -0.06
CA THR A 147 1.09 6.83 0.77
C THR A 147 2.20 6.24 -0.09
N PHE A 148 3.39 6.81 0.02
CA PHE A 148 4.61 6.26 -0.57
C PHE A 148 5.36 5.43 0.46
N LEU A 149 5.69 4.21 0.08
CA LEU A 149 6.47 3.28 0.89
C LEU A 149 7.91 3.24 0.35
N MET A 150 8.88 3.68 1.14
CA MET A 150 10.30 3.68 0.76
C MET A 150 10.75 2.28 0.35
N ASN A 151 11.45 2.18 -0.80
CA ASN A 151 11.92 0.93 -1.41
C ASN A 151 10.84 -0.13 -1.65
N HIS A 152 9.58 0.29 -1.81
CA HIS A 152 8.48 -0.66 -1.93
C HIS A 152 7.47 -0.24 -3.00
N GLY A 153 6.65 0.81 -2.76
CA GLY A 153 5.61 1.16 -3.72
C GLY A 153 4.64 2.23 -3.24
N LEU A 154 3.42 2.14 -3.75
CA LEU A 154 2.33 3.09 -3.61
C LEU A 154 1.12 2.44 -2.96
N ILE A 155 0.50 3.13 -1.99
CA ILE A 155 -0.88 2.87 -1.54
C ILE A 155 -1.74 4.07 -1.95
N VAL A 156 -2.90 3.78 -2.54
CA VAL A 156 -3.99 4.75 -2.75
C VAL A 156 -5.25 4.20 -2.11
N SER A 157 -5.97 5.02 -1.37
CA SER A 157 -7.20 4.62 -0.70
C SER A 157 -8.34 5.62 -0.92
N GLY A 158 -9.58 5.19 -0.75
CA GLY A 158 -10.75 6.04 -0.90
C GLY A 158 -12.06 5.26 -0.86
N ASP A 159 -13.18 6.00 -0.87
CA ASP A 159 -14.51 5.42 -0.84
C ASP A 159 -15.18 5.39 -2.24
N ASP A 160 -14.58 6.06 -3.21
CA ASP A 160 -15.01 6.06 -4.61
C ASP A 160 -13.91 5.44 -5.51
N PRO A 161 -14.20 4.32 -6.19
CA PRO A 161 -13.25 3.68 -7.11
C PRO A 161 -12.81 4.58 -8.28
N ALA A 162 -13.68 5.50 -8.73
CA ALA A 162 -13.35 6.42 -9.81
C ALA A 162 -12.31 7.45 -9.34
N GLN A 163 -12.50 8.01 -8.14
CA GLN A 163 -11.55 8.92 -7.52
C GLN A 163 -10.21 8.23 -7.24
N LEU A 164 -10.24 7.02 -6.69
CA LEU A 164 -9.03 6.23 -6.43
C LEU A 164 -8.20 5.99 -7.69
N ARG A 165 -8.87 5.69 -8.82
CA ARG A 165 -8.21 5.54 -10.13
C ARG A 165 -7.60 6.86 -10.60
N GLU A 166 -8.34 7.97 -10.48
CA GLU A 166 -7.85 9.30 -10.87
C GLU A 166 -6.66 9.73 -10.02
N ASP A 167 -6.69 9.49 -8.70
CA ASP A 167 -5.56 9.78 -7.81
C ASP A 167 -4.33 8.96 -8.16
N SER A 168 -4.49 7.67 -8.48
CA SER A 168 -3.41 6.82 -8.97
C SER A 168 -2.79 7.38 -10.25
N HIS A 169 -3.62 7.79 -11.21
CA HIS A 169 -3.15 8.38 -12.47
C HIS A 169 -2.52 9.76 -12.25
N ARG A 170 -3.07 10.60 -11.37
CA ARG A 170 -2.52 11.92 -11.02
C ARG A 170 -1.09 11.79 -10.52
N VAL A 171 -0.86 10.88 -9.58
CA VAL A 171 0.47 10.62 -9.03
C VAL A 171 1.45 10.22 -10.13
N LEU A 172 1.08 9.25 -10.97
CA LEU A 172 1.95 8.78 -12.06
C LEU A 172 2.26 9.90 -13.06
N ARG A 173 1.25 10.70 -13.46
CA ARG A 173 1.45 11.83 -14.37
C ARG A 173 2.35 12.91 -13.78
N THR A 174 2.25 13.18 -12.48
CA THR A 174 3.09 14.17 -11.81
C THR A 174 4.55 13.76 -11.84
N ILE A 175 4.86 12.52 -11.49
CA ILE A 175 6.23 11.99 -11.53
C ILE A 175 6.74 11.94 -12.98
N GLN A 176 5.92 11.48 -13.94
CA GLN A 176 6.34 11.43 -15.35
C GLN A 176 6.74 12.82 -15.86
N ARG A 177 5.97 13.86 -15.56
CA ARG A 177 6.30 15.24 -15.95
C ARG A 177 7.62 15.71 -15.34
N ALA A 178 7.91 15.36 -14.09
CA ALA A 178 9.17 15.70 -13.44
C ALA A 178 10.35 14.98 -14.11
N VAL A 179 10.20 13.69 -14.44
CA VAL A 179 11.20 12.90 -15.17
C VAL A 179 11.46 13.49 -16.56
N ASP A 180 10.41 13.86 -17.29
CA ASP A 180 10.51 14.45 -18.62
C ASP A 180 11.21 15.82 -18.57
N ALA A 181 10.87 16.66 -17.57
CA ALA A 181 11.49 17.96 -17.36
C ALA A 181 12.97 17.88 -17.00
N ALA A 182 13.37 16.82 -16.28
CA ALA A 182 14.79 16.55 -15.96
C ALA A 182 15.59 16.01 -17.16
N GLY A 183 14.99 15.87 -18.34
CA GLY A 183 15.64 15.33 -19.54
C GLY A 183 15.88 13.82 -19.52
N GLY A 184 15.29 13.12 -18.55
CA GLY A 184 15.45 11.69 -18.30
C GLY A 184 14.28 10.83 -18.76
N GLY A 185 13.76 11.04 -19.97
CA GLY A 185 12.71 10.16 -20.51
C GLY A 185 13.15 8.70 -20.58
N LEU A 186 12.19 7.76 -20.56
CA LEU A 186 12.45 6.31 -20.69
C LEU A 186 13.47 5.94 -21.79
N PRO A 187 13.56 6.67 -22.95
CA PRO A 187 14.62 6.45 -23.92
C PRO A 187 16.05 6.69 -23.40
N ALA A 188 16.26 7.70 -22.55
CA ALA A 188 17.57 8.01 -21.99
C ALA A 188 18.00 6.95 -20.95
N LEU A 189 17.08 6.45 -20.15
CA LEU A 189 17.32 5.31 -19.24
C LEU A 189 17.65 4.03 -20.02
N ALA A 190 16.89 3.71 -21.07
CA ALA A 190 17.14 2.56 -21.92
C ALA A 190 18.49 2.63 -22.65
N GLU A 191 18.96 3.85 -22.98
CA GLU A 191 20.27 4.06 -23.58
C GLU A 191 21.40 3.93 -22.55
N ALA A 192 21.22 4.42 -21.33
CA ALA A 192 22.16 4.25 -20.22
C ALA A 192 22.36 2.76 -19.88
N PHE A 193 21.27 1.97 -19.83
CA PHE A 193 21.36 0.52 -19.61
C PHE A 193 22.01 -0.27 -20.76
N ARG A 194 22.00 0.26 -22.00
CA ARG A 194 22.68 -0.39 -23.14
C ARG A 194 24.18 -0.11 -23.18
N ARG A 195 24.67 0.88 -22.45
CA ARG A 195 26.09 1.28 -22.38
C ARG A 195 26.82 0.73 -21.14
N ALA A 196 26.07 0.11 -20.20
CA ALA A 196 26.62 -0.52 -19.00
C ALA A 196 26.81 -2.01 -19.22
#